data_fc4d839460c2302114892f4fc628fbca
#
_entry.id   fc4d839460c2302114892f4fc628fbca
#
_cell.length_a   1.000
_cell.length_b   1.000
_cell.length_c   1.000
_cell.angle_alpha   90.00
_cell.angle_beta   90.00
_cell.angle_gamma   90.00
#
_symmetry.space_group_name_H-M   'P 1'
#
loop_
_entity.id
_entity.type
_entity.pdbx_description
1 polymer ?
#
loop_
_entity_poly.entity_id
_entity_poly.type
_entity_poly.pdbx_seq_one_letter_code
_entity_poly.pdbx_strand_id
1 'polypeptide(L)'
;MTIAVICDVLGKENNGTTIAAMNLIRSLREKGYDVRVVCSDPERAGQKDFYVVPILNLGPLNAYVAKNGVALANPDRNILTAALNGVDHVHVMMPFALGSAAARLAHKLGLPLTAGFHCQAENFTGHIFMKDFPPANRIAYHVFYRNLYRYCDRIHYPSQFICDTFEAIVGPTPHRIISNGVNHIFQPKPAEKPKELKDRFVVLFTGRYSPEKSHKVLIEAVARSRYKDEIQLIFAGDGPLRQSLARQAKRRGVHDPIMRFYSREELVKVINYADLYVHPAEIEIEAIACLEAIACGKVPLIADSPRSATRHFALTDHNLFHYNDPQDLADKMDWWLEHPEERLSCSKSYLGYAAQFNFTSCMDQMEKMILDVSEGRHES
;
A
#
# COMPACT_ATOMS: atom_id res chain seq x y z
N MET A 1 12.80 -18.38 18.68
CA MET A 1 11.37 -18.10 18.54
C MET A 1 10.94 -18.37 17.11
N THR A 2 9.88 -19.13 16.93
CA THR A 2 9.29 -19.47 15.63
C THR A 2 8.01 -18.66 15.41
N ILE A 3 7.94 -17.90 14.32
CA ILE A 3 6.81 -17.03 13.97
C ILE A 3 6.13 -17.54 12.70
N ALA A 4 4.82 -17.77 12.73
CA ALA A 4 4.05 -18.08 11.53
C ALA A 4 3.45 -16.80 10.95
N VAL A 5 3.80 -16.46 9.71
CA VAL A 5 3.21 -15.34 8.96
C VAL A 5 2.22 -15.90 7.94
N ILE A 6 0.97 -15.45 8.03
CA ILE A 6 -0.15 -15.90 7.20
C ILE A 6 -0.51 -14.82 6.21
N CYS A 7 -0.34 -15.09 4.91
CA CYS A 7 -0.57 -14.10 3.86
C CYS A 7 -1.25 -14.74 2.64
N ASP A 8 -2.52 -14.40 2.39
CA ASP A 8 -3.27 -14.90 1.22
C ASP A 8 -2.62 -14.45 -0.11
N VAL A 9 -2.11 -13.23 -0.12
CA VAL A 9 -1.56 -12.57 -1.32
C VAL A 9 -0.05 -12.44 -1.16
N LEU A 10 0.65 -13.50 -1.45
CA LEU A 10 2.10 -13.53 -1.54
C LEU A 10 2.48 -13.99 -2.95
N GLY A 11 3.10 -13.19 -3.72
CA GLY A 11 3.48 -13.46 -5.11
C GLY A 11 4.47 -12.41 -5.57
N LYS A 12 4.20 -11.77 -6.71
CA LYS A 12 5.04 -10.67 -7.19
C LYS A 12 4.85 -9.42 -6.33
N GLU A 13 5.93 -8.71 -6.03
CA GLU A 13 5.92 -7.44 -5.25
C GLU A 13 5.29 -6.28 -6.08
N ASN A 14 4.04 -6.44 -6.47
CA ASN A 14 3.30 -5.49 -7.31
C ASN A 14 2.17 -4.75 -6.58
N ASN A 15 2.02 -4.98 -5.30
CA ASN A 15 1.02 -4.28 -4.45
C ASN A 15 1.56 -4.09 -3.03
N GLY A 16 0.99 -3.10 -2.32
CA GLY A 16 1.45 -2.68 -0.99
C GLY A 16 1.41 -3.78 0.05
N THR A 17 0.41 -4.65 0.04
CA THR A 17 0.26 -5.75 1.00
C THR A 17 1.36 -6.80 0.82
N THR A 18 1.65 -7.20 -0.42
CA THR A 18 2.74 -8.15 -0.71
C THR A 18 4.09 -7.57 -0.30
N ILE A 19 4.33 -6.29 -0.59
CA ILE A 19 5.55 -5.58 -0.19
C ILE A 19 5.67 -5.57 1.34
N ALA A 20 4.62 -5.20 2.07
CA ALA A 20 4.61 -5.19 3.52
C ALA A 20 4.89 -6.59 4.12
N ALA A 21 4.23 -7.64 3.60
CA ALA A 21 4.45 -9.02 4.03
C ALA A 21 5.88 -9.48 3.79
N MET A 22 6.42 -9.26 2.59
CA MET A 22 7.79 -9.65 2.25
C MET A 22 8.83 -8.90 3.06
N ASN A 23 8.60 -7.61 3.33
CA ASN A 23 9.46 -6.79 4.19
C ASN A 23 9.48 -7.31 5.63
N LEU A 24 8.31 -7.61 6.20
CA LEU A 24 8.22 -8.18 7.55
C LEU A 24 8.93 -9.54 7.63
N ILE A 25 8.64 -10.47 6.71
CA ILE A 25 9.26 -11.80 6.67
C ILE A 25 10.78 -11.69 6.57
N ARG A 26 11.30 -10.83 5.69
CA ARG A 26 12.74 -10.61 5.52
C ARG A 26 13.36 -10.04 6.78
N SER A 27 12.78 -8.99 7.35
CA SER A 27 13.28 -8.35 8.55
C SER A 27 13.34 -9.31 9.74
N LEU A 28 12.30 -10.12 9.96
CA LEU A 28 12.29 -11.12 11.04
C LEU A 28 13.37 -12.20 10.83
N ARG A 29 13.56 -12.67 9.59
CA ARG A 29 14.63 -13.65 9.27
C ARG A 29 16.02 -13.07 9.45
N GLU A 30 16.26 -11.83 9.04
CA GLU A 30 17.53 -11.11 9.22
C GLU A 30 17.87 -10.93 10.71
N LYS A 31 16.86 -10.81 11.57
CA LYS A 31 16.98 -10.76 13.02
C LYS A 31 17.14 -12.14 13.70
N GLY A 32 17.17 -13.22 12.92
CA GLY A 32 17.43 -14.57 13.39
C GLY A 32 16.21 -15.35 13.88
N TYR A 33 14.99 -14.88 13.60
CA TYR A 33 13.78 -15.63 13.89
C TYR A 33 13.55 -16.74 12.85
N ASP A 34 13.01 -17.87 13.32
CA ASP A 34 12.51 -18.93 12.45
C ASP A 34 11.12 -18.52 11.94
N VAL A 35 11.00 -18.23 10.62
CA VAL A 35 9.77 -17.70 10.04
C VAL A 35 9.15 -18.70 9.08
N ARG A 36 8.01 -19.26 9.49
CA ARG A 36 7.16 -20.09 8.63
C ARG A 36 6.15 -19.21 7.91
N VAL A 37 5.96 -19.42 6.61
CA VAL A 37 5.06 -18.64 5.78
C VAL A 37 3.96 -19.53 5.24
N VAL A 38 2.69 -19.16 5.49
CA VAL A 38 1.53 -19.82 4.88
C VAL A 38 0.96 -18.90 3.81
N CYS A 39 0.91 -19.38 2.57
CA CYS A 39 0.45 -18.58 1.43
C CYS A 39 -0.21 -19.45 0.35
N SER A 40 -0.79 -18.80 -0.67
CA SER A 40 -1.36 -19.48 -1.84
C SER A 40 -0.48 -19.36 -3.09
N ASP A 41 0.79 -18.96 -2.96
CA ASP A 41 1.70 -18.81 -4.08
C ASP A 41 2.31 -20.16 -4.52
N PRO A 42 1.93 -20.71 -5.70
CA PRO A 42 2.41 -22.01 -6.16
C PRO A 42 3.92 -22.04 -6.41
N GLU A 43 4.56 -20.89 -6.73
CA GLU A 43 6.01 -20.79 -6.97
C GLU A 43 6.82 -21.04 -5.69
N ARG A 44 6.19 -21.01 -4.53
CA ARG A 44 6.79 -21.29 -3.22
C ARG A 44 6.65 -22.74 -2.78
N ALA A 45 5.91 -23.56 -3.54
CA ALA A 45 5.71 -24.97 -3.20
C ALA A 45 7.06 -25.71 -3.12
N GLY A 46 7.25 -26.47 -2.03
CA GLY A 46 8.48 -27.22 -1.76
C GLY A 46 9.68 -26.39 -1.28
N GLN A 47 9.55 -25.07 -1.18
CA GLN A 47 10.58 -24.25 -0.55
C GLN A 47 10.54 -24.43 0.98
N LYS A 48 11.70 -24.43 1.60
CA LYS A 48 11.82 -24.53 3.06
C LYS A 48 11.03 -23.42 3.75
N ASP A 49 10.31 -23.78 4.79
CA ASP A 49 9.51 -22.86 5.64
C ASP A 49 8.30 -22.21 4.93
N PHE A 50 7.95 -22.67 3.72
CA PHE A 50 6.72 -22.28 3.02
C PHE A 50 5.69 -23.41 3.06
N TYR A 51 4.49 -23.08 3.52
CA TYR A 51 3.32 -23.95 3.58
C TYR A 51 2.28 -23.42 2.58
N VAL A 52 2.24 -24.04 1.39
CA VAL A 52 1.41 -23.54 0.29
C VAL A 52 0.03 -24.20 0.33
N VAL A 53 -1.00 -23.38 0.49
CA VAL A 53 -2.40 -23.81 0.42
C VAL A 53 -2.94 -23.64 -1.01
N PRO A 54 -3.98 -24.40 -1.40
CA PRO A 54 -4.62 -24.25 -2.70
C PRO A 54 -5.16 -22.84 -2.93
N ILE A 55 -5.21 -22.39 -4.18
CA ILE A 55 -5.93 -21.18 -4.57
C ILE A 55 -7.43 -21.46 -4.57
N LEU A 56 -8.22 -20.51 -4.04
CA LEU A 56 -9.67 -20.59 -4.03
C LEU A 56 -10.20 -20.53 -5.47
N ASN A 57 -10.94 -21.56 -5.86
CA ASN A 57 -11.56 -21.60 -7.19
C ASN A 57 -12.95 -20.90 -7.14
N LEU A 58 -13.04 -19.74 -7.77
CA LEU A 58 -14.23 -18.92 -7.91
C LEU A 58 -14.93 -19.11 -9.28
N GLY A 59 -14.57 -20.18 -10.02
CA GLY A 59 -15.16 -20.47 -11.33
C GLY A 59 -14.90 -19.32 -12.33
N PRO A 60 -15.96 -18.78 -12.99
CA PRO A 60 -15.81 -17.71 -14.00
C PRO A 60 -15.13 -16.43 -13.48
N LEU A 61 -15.16 -16.18 -12.16
CA LEU A 61 -14.57 -15.01 -11.52
C LEU A 61 -13.04 -15.12 -11.35
N ASN A 62 -12.45 -16.30 -11.54
CA ASN A 62 -11.01 -16.52 -11.41
C ASN A 62 -10.20 -15.56 -12.31
N ALA A 63 -10.61 -15.38 -13.57
CA ALA A 63 -9.95 -14.49 -14.51
C ALA A 63 -9.99 -13.02 -14.06
N TYR A 64 -11.11 -12.59 -13.47
CA TYR A 64 -11.28 -11.26 -12.92
C TYR A 64 -10.37 -11.04 -11.69
N VAL A 65 -10.35 -11.97 -10.77
CA VAL A 65 -9.54 -11.91 -9.54
C VAL A 65 -8.04 -11.93 -9.89
N ALA A 66 -7.61 -12.81 -10.79
CA ALA A 66 -6.23 -12.88 -11.27
C ALA A 66 -5.79 -11.59 -11.98
N LYS A 67 -6.66 -11.01 -12.83
CA LYS A 67 -6.41 -9.71 -13.49
C LYS A 67 -6.24 -8.57 -12.48
N ASN A 68 -6.85 -8.71 -11.31
CA ASN A 68 -6.67 -7.79 -10.20
C ASN A 68 -5.41 -8.08 -9.35
N GLY A 69 -4.57 -9.05 -9.74
CA GLY A 69 -3.31 -9.39 -9.06
C GLY A 69 -3.52 -9.93 -7.65
N VAL A 70 -4.70 -10.50 -7.38
CA VAL A 70 -5.06 -11.09 -6.10
C VAL A 70 -5.26 -12.58 -6.32
N ALA A 71 -4.60 -13.43 -5.52
CA ALA A 71 -4.90 -14.85 -5.42
C ALA A 71 -5.50 -15.09 -4.03
N LEU A 72 -6.78 -15.42 -3.97
CA LEU A 72 -7.42 -15.78 -2.70
C LEU A 72 -7.07 -17.22 -2.35
N ALA A 73 -6.64 -17.44 -1.13
CA ALA A 73 -6.26 -18.74 -0.63
C ALA A 73 -7.49 -19.55 -0.17
N ASN A 74 -7.51 -20.83 -0.49
CA ASN A 74 -8.46 -21.79 0.09
C ASN A 74 -7.80 -22.44 1.31
N PRO A 75 -8.26 -22.18 2.54
CA PRO A 75 -7.62 -22.69 3.73
C PRO A 75 -7.71 -24.22 3.79
N ASP A 76 -6.54 -24.86 3.91
CA ASP A 76 -6.42 -26.29 4.17
C ASP A 76 -6.07 -26.51 5.66
N ARG A 77 -6.92 -27.26 6.36
CA ARG A 77 -6.77 -27.48 7.80
C ARG A 77 -5.50 -28.25 8.14
N ASN A 78 -5.10 -29.23 7.33
CA ASN A 78 -3.92 -30.04 7.61
C ASN A 78 -2.66 -29.23 7.44
N ILE A 79 -2.59 -28.43 6.36
CA ILE A 79 -1.47 -27.52 6.09
C ILE A 79 -1.36 -26.48 7.21
N LEU A 80 -2.48 -25.85 7.61
CA LEU A 80 -2.51 -24.89 8.70
C LEU A 80 -2.07 -25.53 10.03
N THR A 81 -2.55 -26.72 10.35
CA THR A 81 -2.16 -27.43 11.57
C THR A 81 -0.67 -27.75 11.57
N ALA A 82 -0.11 -28.20 10.44
CA ALA A 82 1.31 -28.46 10.30
C ALA A 82 2.14 -27.18 10.43
N ALA A 83 1.71 -26.08 9.82
CA ALA A 83 2.39 -24.79 9.87
C ALA A 83 2.41 -24.18 11.28
N LEU A 84 1.31 -24.33 12.05
CA LEU A 84 1.17 -23.75 13.40
C LEU A 84 1.66 -24.68 14.52
N ASN A 85 2.03 -25.90 14.21
CA ASN A 85 2.55 -26.82 15.22
C ASN A 85 3.92 -26.37 15.76
N GLY A 86 3.99 -26.08 17.06
CA GLY A 86 5.22 -25.65 17.75
C GLY A 86 5.70 -24.25 17.33
N VAL A 87 4.80 -23.36 16.88
CA VAL A 87 5.13 -21.95 16.73
C VAL A 87 4.86 -21.20 18.03
N ASP A 88 5.61 -20.12 18.24
CA ASP A 88 5.50 -19.27 19.42
C ASP A 88 4.56 -18.09 19.19
N HIS A 89 4.36 -17.70 17.93
CA HIS A 89 3.54 -16.56 17.55
C HIS A 89 2.93 -16.71 16.16
N VAL A 90 1.72 -16.17 15.96
CA VAL A 90 1.04 -16.10 14.66
C VAL A 90 0.79 -14.65 14.28
N HIS A 91 1.22 -14.25 13.08
CA HIS A 91 0.92 -12.95 12.51
C HIS A 91 0.12 -13.09 11.21
N VAL A 92 -1.06 -12.48 11.13
CA VAL A 92 -1.97 -12.57 9.97
C VAL A 92 -1.98 -11.26 9.20
N MET A 93 -1.74 -11.32 7.88
CA MET A 93 -1.67 -10.11 7.05
C MET A 93 -3.04 -9.62 6.54
N MET A 94 -4.00 -10.52 6.34
CA MET A 94 -5.26 -10.18 5.65
C MET A 94 -6.48 -10.85 6.28
N PRO A 95 -7.65 -10.17 6.33
CA PRO A 95 -8.88 -10.68 6.93
C PRO A 95 -9.69 -11.60 5.99
N PHE A 96 -9.03 -12.32 5.09
CA PHE A 96 -9.67 -13.23 4.15
C PHE A 96 -9.81 -14.65 4.69
N ALA A 97 -10.19 -15.59 3.84
CA ALA A 97 -10.51 -16.96 4.24
C ALA A 97 -9.36 -17.65 4.99
N LEU A 98 -8.14 -17.55 4.45
CA LEU A 98 -6.94 -18.14 5.07
C LEU A 98 -6.63 -17.50 6.42
N GLY A 99 -6.55 -16.17 6.46
CA GLY A 99 -6.28 -15.42 7.69
C GLY A 99 -7.32 -15.70 8.77
N SER A 100 -8.61 -15.74 8.40
CA SER A 100 -9.70 -16.07 9.30
C SER A 100 -9.65 -17.51 9.83
N ALA A 101 -9.23 -18.46 9.02
CA ALA A 101 -9.05 -19.85 9.44
C ALA A 101 -7.85 -20.01 10.37
N ALA A 102 -6.75 -19.36 10.04
CA ALA A 102 -5.54 -19.35 10.87
C ALA A 102 -5.79 -18.71 12.25
N ALA A 103 -6.51 -17.58 12.29
CA ALA A 103 -6.85 -16.90 13.55
C ALA A 103 -7.69 -17.79 14.48
N ARG A 104 -8.73 -18.44 13.95
CA ARG A 104 -9.54 -19.37 14.74
C ARG A 104 -8.73 -20.59 15.25
N LEU A 105 -7.81 -21.09 14.43
CA LEU A 105 -6.94 -22.19 14.83
C LEU A 105 -5.94 -21.75 15.91
N ALA A 106 -5.27 -20.59 15.70
CA ALA A 106 -4.36 -20.01 16.68
C ALA A 106 -5.04 -19.79 18.04
N HIS A 107 -6.22 -19.17 18.02
CA HIS A 107 -7.01 -18.95 19.24
C HIS A 107 -7.38 -20.29 19.94
N LYS A 108 -7.79 -21.32 19.17
CA LYS A 108 -8.07 -22.64 19.73
C LYS A 108 -6.85 -23.32 20.35
N LEU A 109 -5.66 -23.05 19.82
CA LEU A 109 -4.39 -23.60 20.30
C LEU A 109 -3.77 -22.75 21.44
N GLY A 110 -4.38 -21.61 21.79
CA GLY A 110 -3.86 -20.69 22.79
C GLY A 110 -2.56 -19.99 22.34
N LEU A 111 -2.35 -19.84 21.03
CA LEU A 111 -1.16 -19.17 20.48
C LEU A 111 -1.34 -17.65 20.47
N PRO A 112 -0.30 -16.89 20.86
CA PRO A 112 -0.26 -15.45 20.70
C PRO A 112 -0.53 -15.04 19.25
N LEU A 113 -1.44 -14.06 19.04
CA LEU A 113 -1.94 -13.70 17.72
C LEU A 113 -1.92 -12.19 17.50
N THR A 114 -1.19 -11.77 16.47
CA THR A 114 -1.28 -10.40 15.95
C THR A 114 -1.78 -10.39 14.51
N ALA A 115 -2.31 -9.25 14.05
CA ALA A 115 -2.69 -9.10 12.65
C ALA A 115 -2.39 -7.70 12.14
N GLY A 116 -1.98 -7.60 10.87
CA GLY A 116 -1.89 -6.36 10.14
C GLY A 116 -3.23 -5.95 9.52
N PHE A 117 -3.49 -4.65 9.45
CA PHE A 117 -4.66 -4.11 8.78
C PHE A 117 -4.30 -3.58 7.39
N HIS A 118 -4.31 -4.46 6.39
CA HIS A 118 -3.86 -4.15 5.04
C HIS A 118 -4.98 -4.16 3.98
N CYS A 119 -6.24 -4.22 4.39
CA CYS A 119 -7.39 -4.21 3.50
C CYS A 119 -8.48 -3.26 3.98
N GLN A 120 -8.72 -2.19 3.25
CA GLN A 120 -9.84 -1.27 3.49
C GLN A 120 -11.11 -1.85 2.88
N ALA A 121 -12.25 -1.72 3.59
CA ALA A 121 -13.52 -2.30 3.14
C ALA A 121 -13.94 -1.77 1.76
N GLU A 122 -13.70 -0.49 1.48
CA GLU A 122 -13.99 0.18 0.21
C GLU A 122 -13.25 -0.45 -0.98
N ASN A 123 -12.02 -0.95 -0.77
CA ASN A 123 -11.30 -1.71 -1.79
C ASN A 123 -11.98 -3.04 -2.09
N PHE A 124 -12.50 -3.72 -1.06
CA PHE A 124 -13.21 -4.97 -1.21
C PHE A 124 -14.58 -4.77 -1.86
N THR A 125 -15.39 -3.85 -1.35
CA THR A 125 -16.73 -3.54 -1.87
C THR A 125 -16.69 -2.88 -3.24
N GLY A 126 -15.59 -2.22 -3.60
CA GLY A 126 -15.35 -1.67 -4.93
C GLY A 126 -15.38 -2.72 -6.04
N HIS A 127 -14.98 -3.95 -5.77
CA HIS A 127 -15.04 -5.05 -6.73
C HIS A 127 -16.48 -5.49 -7.08
N ILE A 128 -17.44 -5.14 -6.24
CA ILE A 128 -18.88 -5.40 -6.46
C ILE A 128 -19.67 -4.10 -6.67
N PHE A 129 -18.98 -3.01 -7.06
CA PHE A 129 -19.53 -1.67 -7.33
C PHE A 129 -20.27 -1.03 -6.13
N MET A 130 -19.90 -1.41 -4.90
CA MET A 130 -20.54 -0.92 -3.66
C MET A 130 -19.60 -0.07 -2.79
N LYS A 131 -18.46 0.40 -3.30
CA LYS A 131 -17.50 1.22 -2.53
C LYS A 131 -18.11 2.51 -1.96
N ASP A 132 -19.08 3.08 -2.67
CA ASP A 132 -19.78 4.32 -2.31
C ASP A 132 -21.07 4.06 -1.52
N PHE A 133 -21.31 2.82 -1.09
CA PHE A 133 -22.45 2.44 -0.27
C PHE A 133 -22.03 2.16 1.19
N PRO A 134 -22.14 3.15 2.10
CA PRO A 134 -21.64 3.04 3.46
C PRO A 134 -22.13 1.81 4.25
N PRO A 135 -23.40 1.35 4.11
CA PRO A 135 -23.82 0.14 4.80
C PRO A 135 -23.05 -1.12 4.39
N ALA A 136 -22.68 -1.27 3.10
CA ALA A 136 -21.88 -2.42 2.65
C ALA A 136 -20.47 -2.38 3.24
N ASN A 137 -19.82 -1.19 3.27
CA ASN A 137 -18.51 -1.02 3.88
C ASN A 137 -18.56 -1.33 5.39
N ARG A 138 -19.59 -0.86 6.07
CA ARG A 138 -19.80 -1.14 7.50
C ARG A 138 -19.96 -2.64 7.78
N ILE A 139 -20.75 -3.34 6.96
CA ILE A 139 -20.89 -4.79 7.04
C ILE A 139 -19.54 -5.48 6.80
N ALA A 140 -18.78 -5.07 5.78
CA ALA A 140 -17.46 -5.65 5.50
C ALA A 140 -16.50 -5.48 6.69
N TYR A 141 -16.42 -4.31 7.32
CA TYR A 141 -15.62 -4.09 8.52
C TYR A 141 -16.08 -4.98 9.70
N HIS A 142 -17.38 -5.12 9.94
CA HIS A 142 -17.87 -6.05 10.97
C HIS A 142 -17.53 -7.52 10.65
N VAL A 143 -17.55 -7.91 9.38
CA VAL A 143 -17.13 -9.26 8.95
C VAL A 143 -15.64 -9.46 9.20
N PHE A 144 -14.79 -8.49 8.88
CA PHE A 144 -13.36 -8.54 9.18
C PHE A 144 -13.10 -8.66 10.68
N TYR A 145 -13.76 -7.83 11.49
CA TYR A 145 -13.67 -7.91 12.95
C TYR A 145 -14.07 -9.27 13.47
N ARG A 146 -15.26 -9.73 13.09
CA ARG A 146 -15.85 -11.01 13.55
C ARG A 146 -15.02 -12.23 13.18
N ASN A 147 -14.37 -12.23 12.01
CA ASN A 147 -13.69 -13.39 11.48
C ASN A 147 -12.19 -13.42 11.82
N LEU A 148 -11.56 -12.28 12.06
CA LEU A 148 -10.14 -12.18 12.34
C LEU A 148 -9.87 -11.33 13.58
N TYR A 149 -10.13 -10.02 13.52
CA TYR A 149 -9.53 -9.06 14.44
C TYR A 149 -9.97 -9.23 15.90
N ARG A 150 -11.15 -9.74 16.17
CA ARG A 150 -11.63 -10.04 17.54
C ARG A 150 -10.81 -11.13 18.27
N TYR A 151 -10.03 -11.92 17.54
CA TYR A 151 -9.18 -12.98 18.11
C TYR A 151 -7.75 -12.50 18.37
N CYS A 152 -7.41 -11.31 17.85
CA CYS A 152 -6.06 -10.79 17.94
C CYS A 152 -5.79 -10.17 19.31
N ASP A 153 -4.65 -10.52 19.88
CA ASP A 153 -4.13 -9.87 21.09
C ASP A 153 -3.70 -8.43 20.77
N ARG A 154 -3.25 -8.17 19.54
CA ARG A 154 -2.94 -6.82 19.06
C ARG A 154 -3.08 -6.70 17.55
N ILE A 155 -3.59 -5.55 17.09
CA ILE A 155 -3.73 -5.20 15.66
C ILE A 155 -2.67 -4.17 15.31
N HIS A 156 -1.95 -4.40 14.22
CA HIS A 156 -1.08 -3.43 13.57
C HIS A 156 -1.87 -2.58 12.57
N TYR A 157 -1.98 -1.29 12.81
CA TYR A 157 -2.50 -0.33 11.84
C TYR A 157 -1.35 0.45 11.20
N PRO A 158 -1.25 0.50 9.85
CA PRO A 158 -0.19 1.26 9.16
C PRO A 158 -0.32 2.78 9.32
N SER A 159 -1.50 3.28 9.67
CA SER A 159 -1.75 4.70 9.88
C SER A 159 -2.85 4.92 10.91
N GLN A 160 -2.81 6.10 11.57
CA GLN A 160 -3.88 6.53 12.49
C GLN A 160 -5.23 6.58 11.76
N PHE A 161 -5.24 7.04 10.51
CA PHE A 161 -6.44 7.13 9.67
C PHE A 161 -7.23 5.82 9.61
N ILE A 162 -6.55 4.69 9.34
CA ILE A 162 -7.26 3.41 9.20
C ILE A 162 -7.66 2.83 10.57
N CYS A 163 -6.91 3.10 11.63
CA CYS A 163 -7.31 2.81 12.99
C CYS A 163 -8.62 3.51 13.33
N ASP A 164 -8.67 4.83 13.20
CA ASP A 164 -9.86 5.65 13.48
C ASP A 164 -11.07 5.21 12.63
N THR A 165 -10.83 4.93 11.33
CA THR A 165 -11.87 4.47 10.41
C THR A 165 -12.49 3.15 10.87
N PHE A 166 -11.67 2.20 11.28
CA PHE A 166 -12.14 0.88 11.70
C PHE A 166 -12.78 0.92 13.08
N GLU A 167 -12.13 1.58 14.05
CA GLU A 167 -12.61 1.65 15.44
C GLU A 167 -13.89 2.49 15.57
N ALA A 168 -14.13 3.46 14.69
CA ALA A 168 -15.41 4.16 14.60
C ALA A 168 -16.58 3.23 14.28
N ILE A 169 -16.32 2.06 13.72
CA ILE A 169 -17.35 1.08 13.32
C ILE A 169 -17.48 -0.06 14.33
N VAL A 170 -16.35 -0.60 14.80
CA VAL A 170 -16.33 -1.83 15.62
C VAL A 170 -16.08 -1.58 17.11
N GLY A 171 -15.73 -0.34 17.47
CA GLY A 171 -15.28 0.03 18.82
C GLY A 171 -13.76 -0.10 18.99
N PRO A 172 -13.22 0.35 20.14
CA PRO A 172 -11.79 0.29 20.44
C PRO A 172 -11.23 -1.14 20.33
N THR A 173 -10.01 -1.26 19.82
CA THR A 173 -9.29 -2.53 19.68
C THR A 173 -7.91 -2.44 20.33
N PRO A 174 -7.34 -3.54 20.85
CA PRO A 174 -5.92 -3.56 21.22
C PRO A 174 -5.06 -3.36 19.97
N HIS A 175 -4.28 -2.29 19.91
CA HIS A 175 -3.55 -1.97 18.67
C HIS A 175 -2.18 -1.32 18.89
N ARG A 176 -1.42 -1.24 17.79
CA ARG A 176 -0.24 -0.40 17.58
C ARG A 176 -0.35 0.26 16.21
N ILE A 177 0.02 1.53 16.14
CA ILE A 177 0.13 2.26 14.88
C ILE A 177 1.60 2.29 14.52
N ILE A 178 1.95 1.57 13.44
CA ILE A 178 3.33 1.43 12.97
C ILE A 178 3.30 1.52 11.45
N SER A 179 4.02 2.48 10.87
CA SER A 179 4.15 2.56 9.41
C SER A 179 4.80 1.29 8.84
N ASN A 180 4.43 0.90 7.62
CA ASN A 180 5.13 -0.17 6.90
C ASN A 180 6.60 0.19 6.57
N GLY A 181 6.95 1.46 6.74
CA GLY A 181 8.30 1.98 6.56
C GLY A 181 8.72 2.13 5.09
N VAL A 182 9.68 3.00 4.88
CA VAL A 182 10.28 3.24 3.56
C VAL A 182 11.69 2.67 3.52
N ASN A 183 11.94 1.83 2.51
CA ASN A 183 13.26 1.21 2.34
C ASN A 183 14.34 2.27 2.11
N HIS A 184 15.51 2.09 2.72
CA HIS A 184 16.65 3.02 2.70
C HIS A 184 17.20 3.34 1.30
N ILE A 185 16.87 2.55 0.28
CA ILE A 185 17.27 2.87 -1.11
C ILE A 185 16.58 4.13 -1.64
N PHE A 186 15.36 4.43 -1.12
CA PHE A 186 14.61 5.65 -1.45
C PHE A 186 15.13 6.81 -0.61
N GLN A 187 16.03 7.56 -1.21
CA GLN A 187 16.67 8.74 -0.63
C GLN A 187 17.09 9.68 -1.78
N PRO A 188 17.38 10.94 -1.49
CA PRO A 188 17.89 11.85 -2.50
C PRO A 188 19.18 11.32 -3.11
N LYS A 189 19.21 11.22 -4.43
CA LYS A 189 20.38 10.79 -5.20
C LYS A 189 20.48 11.63 -6.48
N PRO A 190 21.67 11.99 -6.92
CA PRO A 190 21.85 12.60 -8.23
C PRO A 190 21.26 11.65 -9.31
N ALA A 191 20.35 12.16 -10.10
CA ALA A 191 19.76 11.44 -11.23
C ALA A 191 19.54 12.40 -12.40
N GLU A 192 20.13 12.09 -13.54
CA GLU A 192 19.96 12.89 -14.74
C GLU A 192 18.66 12.50 -15.45
N LYS A 193 17.92 13.51 -15.88
CA LYS A 193 16.78 13.28 -16.78
C LYS A 193 17.28 12.68 -18.10
N PRO A 194 16.57 11.68 -18.67
CA PRO A 194 16.80 11.25 -20.05
C PRO A 194 16.83 12.44 -21.02
N LYS A 195 17.60 12.37 -22.08
CA LYS A 195 17.79 13.47 -23.04
C LYS A 195 16.46 14.02 -23.57
N GLU A 196 15.52 13.13 -23.84
CA GLU A 196 14.18 13.44 -24.34
C GLU A 196 13.27 14.16 -23.33
N LEU A 197 13.65 14.15 -22.05
CA LEU A 197 12.90 14.77 -20.95
C LEU A 197 13.58 16.02 -20.38
N LYS A 198 14.74 16.44 -20.90
CA LYS A 198 15.52 17.55 -20.31
C LYS A 198 14.70 18.84 -20.21
N ASP A 199 13.94 19.16 -21.25
CA ASP A 199 13.15 20.38 -21.34
C ASP A 199 11.69 20.18 -20.92
N ARG A 200 11.40 19.07 -20.23
CA ARG A 200 10.06 18.72 -19.74
C ARG A 200 9.94 18.87 -18.23
N PHE A 201 8.78 19.33 -17.79
CA PHE A 201 8.40 19.23 -16.39
C PHE A 201 7.80 17.83 -16.15
N VAL A 202 8.55 16.99 -15.44
CA VAL A 202 8.20 15.59 -15.24
C VAL A 202 7.30 15.44 -14.01
N VAL A 203 6.06 15.02 -14.24
CA VAL A 203 5.09 14.69 -13.20
C VAL A 203 5.00 13.17 -13.08
N LEU A 204 5.34 12.66 -11.91
CA LEU A 204 5.36 11.23 -11.60
C LEU A 204 4.18 10.82 -10.73
N PHE A 205 3.57 9.70 -11.06
CA PHE A 205 2.70 8.95 -10.16
C PHE A 205 3.10 7.47 -10.16
N THR A 206 3.25 6.90 -8.97
CA THR A 206 3.58 5.48 -8.77
C THR A 206 2.37 4.73 -8.23
N GLY A 207 1.90 3.74 -8.95
CA GLY A 207 0.76 2.94 -8.51
C GLY A 207 0.19 2.04 -9.60
N ARG A 208 -0.65 1.09 -9.14
CA ARG A 208 -1.38 0.21 -10.04
C ARG A 208 -2.39 0.98 -10.88
N TYR A 209 -2.56 0.62 -12.16
CA TYR A 209 -3.58 1.25 -13.03
C TYR A 209 -4.97 0.67 -12.75
N SER A 210 -5.56 1.10 -11.65
CA SER A 210 -6.87 0.68 -11.14
C SER A 210 -7.75 1.90 -10.82
N PRO A 211 -9.08 1.74 -10.72
CA PRO A 211 -10.01 2.86 -10.57
C PRO A 211 -9.72 3.74 -9.35
N GLU A 212 -9.42 3.15 -8.20
CA GLU A 212 -9.18 3.83 -6.93
C GLU A 212 -7.90 4.68 -6.93
N LYS A 213 -6.99 4.45 -7.88
CA LYS A 213 -5.74 5.23 -8.04
C LYS A 213 -5.95 6.51 -8.87
N SER A 214 -7.12 6.71 -9.46
CA SER A 214 -7.56 7.97 -10.07
C SER A 214 -6.64 8.60 -11.12
N HIS A 215 -5.85 7.80 -11.86
CA HIS A 215 -4.97 8.28 -12.95
C HIS A 215 -5.70 9.17 -13.96
N LYS A 216 -7.01 8.91 -14.17
CA LYS A 216 -7.84 9.69 -15.10
C LYS A 216 -7.92 11.16 -14.71
N VAL A 217 -7.97 11.45 -13.40
CA VAL A 217 -8.02 12.83 -12.88
C VAL A 217 -6.73 13.56 -13.21
N LEU A 218 -5.58 12.89 -13.07
CA LEU A 218 -4.28 13.49 -13.40
C LEU A 218 -4.14 13.78 -14.90
N ILE A 219 -4.61 12.90 -15.79
CA ILE A 219 -4.62 13.17 -17.24
C ILE A 219 -5.52 14.38 -17.57
N GLU A 220 -6.71 14.47 -16.96
CA GLU A 220 -7.62 15.61 -17.15
C GLU A 220 -7.02 16.91 -16.62
N ALA A 221 -6.29 16.84 -15.49
CA ALA A 221 -5.63 18.01 -14.92
C ALA A 221 -4.51 18.53 -15.85
N VAL A 222 -3.65 17.65 -16.37
CA VAL A 222 -2.62 18.06 -17.33
C VAL A 222 -3.27 18.70 -18.59
N ALA A 223 -4.37 18.14 -19.08
CA ALA A 223 -5.08 18.70 -20.23
C ALA A 223 -5.64 20.14 -19.98
N ARG A 224 -5.84 20.51 -18.72
CA ARG A 224 -6.34 21.84 -18.29
C ARG A 224 -5.25 22.78 -17.85
N SER A 225 -4.04 22.26 -17.59
CA SER A 225 -2.88 23.05 -17.20
C SER A 225 -2.50 24.06 -18.30
N ARG A 226 -2.06 25.24 -17.90
CA ARG A 226 -1.45 26.25 -18.80
C ARG A 226 -0.13 25.77 -19.42
N TYR A 227 0.52 24.79 -18.75
CA TYR A 227 1.79 24.19 -19.14
C TYR A 227 1.64 22.80 -19.73
N LYS A 228 0.45 22.49 -20.27
CA LYS A 228 0.14 21.16 -20.85
C LYS A 228 1.22 20.64 -21.78
N ASP A 229 1.77 21.51 -22.63
CA ASP A 229 2.74 21.12 -23.64
C ASP A 229 4.18 21.02 -23.09
N GLU A 230 4.42 21.44 -21.84
CA GLU A 230 5.69 21.30 -21.14
C GLU A 230 5.70 20.07 -20.22
N ILE A 231 4.53 19.61 -19.78
CA ILE A 231 4.39 18.51 -18.83
C ILE A 231 4.55 17.14 -19.50
N GLN A 232 5.40 16.30 -18.93
CA GLN A 232 5.47 14.87 -19.25
C GLN A 232 4.99 14.04 -18.07
N LEU A 233 3.94 13.26 -18.28
CA LEU A 233 3.46 12.28 -17.30
C LEU A 233 4.29 11.01 -17.33
N ILE A 234 4.66 10.52 -16.14
CA ILE A 234 5.18 9.16 -15.95
C ILE A 234 4.24 8.42 -14.99
N PHE A 235 3.67 7.33 -15.45
CA PHE A 235 2.93 6.38 -14.63
C PHE A 235 3.80 5.15 -14.38
N ALA A 236 4.41 5.10 -13.19
CA ALA A 236 5.23 3.98 -12.77
C ALA A 236 4.35 2.87 -12.18
N GLY A 237 4.09 1.84 -12.97
CA GLY A 237 3.23 0.74 -12.59
C GLY A 237 2.65 -0.01 -13.78
N ASP A 238 1.66 -0.84 -13.50
CA ASP A 238 0.86 -1.55 -14.51
C ASP A 238 -0.55 -1.85 -13.96
N GLY A 239 -1.46 -2.23 -14.82
CA GLY A 239 -2.81 -2.62 -14.40
C GLY A 239 -3.86 -2.60 -15.51
N PRO A 240 -5.09 -3.00 -15.17
CA PRO A 240 -6.17 -3.21 -16.15
C PRO A 240 -6.57 -1.96 -16.94
N LEU A 241 -6.30 -0.76 -16.41
CA LEU A 241 -6.70 0.49 -17.07
C LEU A 241 -5.68 1.01 -18.10
N ARG A 242 -4.52 0.36 -18.29
CA ARG A 242 -3.43 0.84 -19.16
C ARG A 242 -3.92 1.37 -20.52
N GLN A 243 -4.67 0.57 -21.27
CA GLN A 243 -5.17 0.97 -22.59
C GLN A 243 -6.20 2.11 -22.52
N SER A 244 -7.02 2.13 -21.48
CA SER A 244 -8.02 3.16 -21.25
C SER A 244 -7.36 4.51 -20.97
N LEU A 245 -6.31 4.53 -20.16
CA LEU A 245 -5.55 5.72 -19.80
C LEU A 245 -4.79 6.29 -21.01
N ALA A 246 -4.14 5.45 -21.79
CA ALA A 246 -3.45 5.86 -23.02
C ALA A 246 -4.43 6.49 -24.04
N ARG A 247 -5.62 5.89 -24.24
CA ARG A 247 -6.66 6.45 -25.09
C ARG A 247 -7.19 7.79 -24.57
N GLN A 248 -7.30 7.95 -23.24
CA GLN A 248 -7.73 9.21 -22.66
C GLN A 248 -6.69 10.31 -22.89
N ALA A 249 -5.41 10.06 -22.64
CA ALA A 249 -4.32 10.99 -22.88
C ALA A 249 -4.34 11.50 -24.33
N LYS A 250 -4.42 10.58 -25.28
CA LYS A 250 -4.52 10.94 -26.71
C LYS A 250 -5.74 11.80 -27.04
N ARG A 251 -6.92 11.45 -26.51
CA ARG A 251 -8.15 12.25 -26.73
C ARG A 251 -8.08 13.65 -26.14
N ARG A 252 -7.34 13.82 -25.04
CA ARG A 252 -7.15 15.10 -24.35
C ARG A 252 -6.00 15.93 -24.94
N GLY A 253 -5.26 15.37 -25.89
CA GLY A 253 -4.14 16.06 -26.53
C GLY A 253 -3.00 16.36 -25.55
N VAL A 254 -2.80 15.53 -24.54
CA VAL A 254 -1.61 15.55 -23.68
C VAL A 254 -0.53 14.67 -24.28
N HIS A 255 0.72 14.93 -23.96
CA HIS A 255 1.81 14.03 -24.37
C HIS A 255 1.55 12.60 -23.91
N ASP A 256 1.88 11.62 -24.73
CA ASP A 256 1.69 10.21 -24.40
C ASP A 256 2.42 9.91 -23.07
N PRO A 257 1.69 9.46 -22.03
CA PRO A 257 2.31 9.13 -20.76
C PRO A 257 3.32 7.98 -20.91
N ILE A 258 4.48 8.11 -20.27
CA ILE A 258 5.42 7.00 -20.13
C ILE A 258 4.81 6.02 -19.12
N MET A 259 4.39 4.85 -19.61
CA MET A 259 3.64 3.87 -18.83
C MET A 259 4.41 2.56 -18.76
N ARG A 260 5.10 2.28 -17.66
CA ARG A 260 5.81 1.01 -17.47
C ARG A 260 5.99 0.65 -16.01
N PHE A 261 6.19 -0.62 -15.75
CA PHE A 261 6.69 -1.11 -14.48
C PHE A 261 8.21 -0.92 -14.42
N TYR A 262 8.72 -0.44 -13.28
CA TYR A 262 10.14 -0.20 -13.04
C TYR A 262 10.63 -1.16 -11.94
N SER A 263 11.88 -1.63 -12.06
CA SER A 263 12.54 -2.23 -10.90
C SER A 263 12.70 -1.20 -9.78
N ARG A 264 13.01 -1.64 -8.57
CA ARG A 264 13.20 -0.71 -7.44
C ARG A 264 14.34 0.29 -7.70
N GLU A 265 15.44 -0.19 -8.27
CA GLU A 265 16.61 0.64 -8.61
C GLU A 265 16.29 1.65 -9.72
N GLU A 266 15.54 1.24 -10.74
CA GLU A 266 15.06 2.14 -11.78
C GLU A 266 14.08 3.17 -11.21
N LEU A 267 13.15 2.74 -10.33
CA LEU A 267 12.15 3.62 -9.72
C LEU A 267 12.79 4.72 -8.89
N VAL A 268 13.83 4.40 -8.09
CA VAL A 268 14.62 5.40 -7.36
C VAL A 268 15.17 6.47 -8.28
N LYS A 269 15.70 6.09 -9.46
CA LYS A 269 16.21 7.06 -10.46
C LYS A 269 15.08 7.92 -11.01
N VAL A 270 13.95 7.32 -11.37
CA VAL A 270 12.77 8.02 -11.91
C VAL A 270 12.22 9.02 -10.89
N ILE A 271 12.07 8.60 -9.64
CA ILE A 271 11.63 9.50 -8.57
C ILE A 271 12.62 10.67 -8.45
N ASN A 272 13.92 10.40 -8.41
CA ASN A 272 14.93 11.45 -8.18
C ASN A 272 15.02 12.47 -9.31
N TYR A 273 14.77 12.12 -10.56
CA TYR A 273 14.75 13.12 -11.65
C TYR A 273 13.38 13.75 -11.91
N ALA A 274 12.30 13.23 -11.36
CA ALA A 274 10.98 13.86 -11.46
C ALA A 274 10.95 15.22 -10.78
N ASP A 275 10.16 16.16 -11.31
CA ASP A 275 10.02 17.52 -10.77
C ASP A 275 8.93 17.61 -9.71
N LEU A 276 7.83 16.84 -9.89
CA LEU A 276 6.70 16.79 -8.98
C LEU A 276 6.19 15.37 -8.86
N TYR A 277 5.76 15.00 -7.66
CA TYR A 277 5.02 13.74 -7.44
C TYR A 277 3.55 14.04 -7.21
N VAL A 278 2.64 13.39 -7.95
CA VAL A 278 1.19 13.59 -7.77
C VAL A 278 0.55 12.29 -7.30
N HIS A 279 -0.21 12.34 -6.22
CA HIS A 279 -0.92 11.19 -5.65
C HIS A 279 -2.43 11.40 -5.67
N PRO A 280 -3.11 11.09 -6.80
CA PRO A 280 -4.54 11.37 -6.97
C PRO A 280 -5.44 10.28 -6.41
N ALA A 281 -4.88 9.27 -5.70
CA ALA A 281 -5.62 8.10 -5.24
C ALA A 281 -6.75 8.48 -4.28
N GLU A 282 -7.89 7.84 -4.51
CA GLU A 282 -9.10 7.99 -3.69
C GLU A 282 -9.03 7.20 -2.37
N ILE A 283 -8.44 6.01 -2.42
CA ILE A 283 -8.44 5.06 -1.30
C ILE A 283 -7.02 4.61 -1.03
N GLU A 284 -6.51 4.90 0.17
CA GLU A 284 -5.18 4.50 0.64
C GLU A 284 -5.18 4.29 2.15
N ILE A 285 -4.63 3.17 2.59
CA ILE A 285 -4.41 2.89 4.01
C ILE A 285 -3.19 3.64 4.54
N GLU A 286 -2.13 3.76 3.71
CA GLU A 286 -0.89 4.48 4.04
C GLU A 286 -0.25 5.09 2.78
N ALA A 287 -0.25 4.38 1.64
CA ALA A 287 0.43 4.76 0.39
C ALA A 287 1.96 4.82 0.49
N ILE A 288 2.59 3.67 0.67
CA ILE A 288 4.06 3.51 0.68
C ILE A 288 4.71 4.24 -0.51
N ALA A 289 4.12 4.16 -1.71
CA ALA A 289 4.65 4.82 -2.90
C ALA A 289 4.73 6.35 -2.79
N CYS A 290 3.80 6.98 -2.06
CA CYS A 290 3.88 8.41 -1.76
C CYS A 290 5.02 8.70 -0.78
N LEU A 291 5.16 7.87 0.25
CA LEU A 291 6.26 7.98 1.23
C LEU A 291 7.63 7.74 0.59
N GLU A 292 7.75 6.83 -0.38
CA GLU A 292 8.98 6.61 -1.16
C GLU A 292 9.38 7.87 -1.95
N ALA A 293 8.42 8.56 -2.55
CA ALA A 293 8.67 9.83 -3.24
C ALA A 293 9.07 10.94 -2.25
N ILE A 294 8.39 11.05 -1.12
CA ILE A 294 8.70 11.99 -0.02
C ILE A 294 10.12 11.72 0.50
N ALA A 295 10.50 10.46 0.71
CA ALA A 295 11.84 10.10 1.18
C ALA A 295 12.95 10.45 0.18
N CYS A 296 12.63 10.51 -1.11
CA CYS A 296 13.52 11.06 -2.14
C CYS A 296 13.50 12.60 -2.22
N GLY A 297 12.82 13.28 -1.32
CA GLY A 297 12.70 14.74 -1.30
C GLY A 297 11.74 15.30 -2.37
N LYS A 298 10.82 14.49 -2.90
CA LYS A 298 9.81 15.02 -3.83
C LYS A 298 8.67 15.68 -3.07
N VAL A 299 8.25 16.83 -3.59
CA VAL A 299 7.04 17.50 -3.11
C VAL A 299 5.84 16.72 -3.64
N PRO A 300 4.98 16.20 -2.76
CA PRO A 300 3.77 15.53 -3.18
C PRO A 300 2.63 16.53 -3.36
N LEU A 301 1.81 16.31 -4.39
CA LEU A 301 0.51 16.94 -4.57
C LEU A 301 -0.55 15.84 -4.46
N ILE A 302 -1.38 15.93 -3.43
CA ILE A 302 -2.17 14.82 -2.88
C ILE A 302 -3.66 15.13 -2.97
N ALA A 303 -4.47 14.14 -3.33
CA ALA A 303 -5.92 14.25 -3.27
C ALA A 303 -6.42 14.34 -1.81
N ASP A 304 -7.23 15.35 -1.50
CA ASP A 304 -7.89 15.50 -0.20
C ASP A 304 -9.11 14.54 -0.10
N SER A 305 -8.83 13.24 -0.19
CA SER A 305 -9.87 12.22 -0.09
C SER A 305 -10.14 11.81 1.36
N PRO A 306 -11.40 11.80 1.83
CA PRO A 306 -11.75 11.33 3.16
C PRO A 306 -11.55 9.81 3.35
N ARG A 307 -11.20 9.09 2.28
CA ARG A 307 -10.94 7.64 2.28
C ARG A 307 -9.46 7.30 2.14
N SER A 308 -8.59 8.30 2.30
CA SER A 308 -7.15 8.14 2.07
C SER A 308 -6.33 8.70 3.24
N ALA A 309 -5.40 7.90 3.74
CA ALA A 309 -4.42 8.33 4.73
C ALA A 309 -3.48 9.40 4.18
N THR A 310 -3.28 9.46 2.85
CA THR A 310 -2.29 10.34 2.23
C THR A 310 -2.54 11.82 2.46
N ARG A 311 -3.80 12.23 2.64
CA ARG A 311 -4.12 13.63 2.96
C ARG A 311 -3.36 14.17 4.17
N HIS A 312 -3.04 13.30 5.11
CA HIS A 312 -2.30 13.64 6.34
C HIS A 312 -0.79 13.81 6.13
N PHE A 313 -0.28 13.56 4.91
CA PHE A 313 1.12 13.82 4.54
C PHE A 313 1.33 15.24 4.04
N ALA A 314 0.27 16.01 3.80
CA ALA A 314 0.37 17.38 3.34
C ALA A 314 0.98 18.27 4.43
N LEU A 315 2.03 19.02 4.08
CA LEU A 315 2.67 19.97 4.99
C LEU A 315 2.13 21.40 4.80
N THR A 316 1.55 21.67 3.63
CA THR A 316 0.93 22.96 3.29
C THR A 316 -0.34 22.76 2.47
N ASP A 317 -1.20 23.78 2.38
CA ASP A 317 -2.40 23.75 1.55
C ASP A 317 -2.10 23.61 0.05
N HIS A 318 -0.89 23.97 -0.38
CA HIS A 318 -0.46 23.74 -1.76
C HIS A 318 -0.12 22.28 -2.07
N ASN A 319 -0.02 21.44 -1.05
CA ASN A 319 0.16 19.99 -1.22
C ASN A 319 -1.16 19.23 -1.38
N LEU A 320 -2.30 19.89 -1.17
CA LEU A 320 -3.62 19.29 -1.30
C LEU A 320 -4.40 19.87 -2.48
N PHE A 321 -5.11 19.01 -3.19
CA PHE A 321 -6.14 19.39 -4.14
C PHE A 321 -7.46 18.68 -3.82
N HIS A 322 -8.57 19.31 -4.15
CA HIS A 322 -9.90 18.74 -3.92
C HIS A 322 -10.05 17.42 -4.66
N TYR A 323 -10.37 16.38 -3.91
CA TYR A 323 -10.54 15.04 -4.46
C TYR A 323 -11.46 15.04 -5.69
N ASN A 324 -11.02 14.35 -6.74
CA ASN A 324 -11.71 14.21 -8.01
C ASN A 324 -11.98 15.55 -8.75
N ASP A 325 -11.24 16.60 -8.43
CA ASP A 325 -11.28 17.88 -9.13
C ASP A 325 -10.01 18.08 -10.00
N PRO A 326 -10.12 17.83 -11.32
CA PRO A 326 -8.97 18.01 -12.21
C PRO A 326 -8.61 19.48 -12.45
N GLN A 327 -9.51 20.45 -12.19
CA GLN A 327 -9.18 21.86 -12.33
C GLN A 327 -8.32 22.32 -11.17
N ASP A 328 -8.72 22.03 -9.93
CA ASP A 328 -7.92 22.37 -8.75
C ASP A 328 -6.55 21.68 -8.79
N LEU A 329 -6.50 20.41 -9.26
CA LEU A 329 -5.22 19.72 -9.47
C LEU A 329 -4.35 20.43 -10.52
N ALA A 330 -4.93 20.91 -11.63
CA ALA A 330 -4.20 21.67 -12.65
C ALA A 330 -3.63 22.97 -12.08
N ASP A 331 -4.47 23.75 -11.39
CA ASP A 331 -4.08 25.03 -10.78
C ASP A 331 -2.94 24.85 -9.76
N LYS A 332 -2.98 23.79 -8.95
CA LYS A 332 -1.93 23.43 -7.98
C LYS A 332 -0.64 22.95 -8.67
N MET A 333 -0.74 22.18 -9.76
CA MET A 333 0.44 21.78 -10.54
C MET A 333 1.10 23.00 -11.19
N ASP A 334 0.32 23.89 -11.78
CA ASP A 334 0.81 25.12 -12.38
C ASP A 334 1.53 26.00 -11.34
N TRP A 335 0.94 26.11 -10.15
CA TRP A 335 1.57 26.84 -9.05
C TRP A 335 2.94 26.26 -8.67
N TRP A 336 3.06 24.93 -8.49
CA TRP A 336 4.35 24.29 -8.18
C TRP A 336 5.39 24.42 -9.30
N LEU A 337 4.94 24.53 -10.56
CA LEU A 337 5.82 24.76 -11.71
C LEU A 337 6.36 26.19 -11.70
N GLU A 338 5.51 27.18 -11.40
CA GLU A 338 5.83 28.60 -11.34
C GLU A 338 6.68 28.99 -10.12
N HIS A 339 6.68 28.17 -9.04
CA HIS A 339 7.33 28.47 -7.78
C HIS A 339 8.44 27.46 -7.44
N PRO A 340 9.54 27.42 -8.21
CA PRO A 340 10.61 26.42 -8.01
C PRO A 340 11.36 26.58 -6.69
N GLU A 341 11.45 27.83 -6.15
CA GLU A 341 12.13 28.08 -4.86
C GLU A 341 11.30 27.55 -3.70
N GLU A 342 9.99 27.77 -3.70
CA GLU A 342 9.04 27.22 -2.74
C GLU A 342 9.02 25.69 -2.80
N ARG A 343 9.06 25.12 -4.03
CA ARG A 343 9.16 23.68 -4.22
C ARG A 343 10.45 23.13 -3.61
N LEU A 344 11.58 23.80 -3.78
CA LEU A 344 12.86 23.40 -3.17
C LEU A 344 12.81 23.51 -1.64
N SER A 345 12.22 24.57 -1.10
CA SER A 345 12.03 24.73 0.34
C SER A 345 11.12 23.64 0.92
N CYS A 346 10.00 23.38 0.28
CA CYS A 346 9.05 22.33 0.66
C CYS A 346 9.69 20.93 0.60
N SER A 347 10.53 20.66 -0.42
CA SER A 347 11.31 19.43 -0.55
C SER A 347 12.19 19.16 0.68
N LYS A 348 12.88 20.20 1.19
CA LYS A 348 13.70 20.08 2.41
C LYS A 348 12.86 19.74 3.64
N SER A 349 11.67 20.33 3.76
CA SER A 349 10.74 20.02 4.85
C SER A 349 10.27 18.55 4.79
N TYR A 350 9.99 18.06 3.58
CA TYR A 350 9.61 16.66 3.38
C TYR A 350 10.72 15.66 3.69
N LEU A 351 12.00 16.01 3.48
CA LEU A 351 13.11 15.16 3.90
C LEU A 351 13.14 15.00 5.43
N GLY A 352 12.89 16.08 6.17
CA GLY A 352 12.73 15.99 7.63
C GLY A 352 11.52 15.14 8.04
N TYR A 353 10.40 15.32 7.36
CA TYR A 353 9.17 14.55 7.60
C TYR A 353 9.35 13.04 7.34
N ALA A 354 10.14 12.68 6.32
CA ALA A 354 10.38 11.27 5.94
C ALA A 354 11.11 10.46 7.01
N ALA A 355 11.87 11.11 7.90
CA ALA A 355 12.69 10.41 8.91
C ALA A 355 11.86 9.48 9.84
N GLN A 356 10.60 9.84 10.12
CA GLN A 356 9.70 9.05 10.95
C GLN A 356 9.26 7.71 10.30
N PHE A 357 9.42 7.58 8.98
CA PHE A 357 9.05 6.38 8.22
C PHE A 357 10.25 5.50 7.90
N ASN A 358 11.34 5.62 8.66
CA ASN A 358 12.52 4.79 8.46
C ASN A 358 12.19 3.31 8.59
N PHE A 359 12.52 2.52 7.58
CA PHE A 359 12.18 1.11 7.49
C PHE A 359 12.67 0.30 8.70
N THR A 360 13.93 0.46 9.09
CA THR A 360 14.51 -0.30 10.21
C THR A 360 13.77 0.00 11.51
N SER A 361 13.54 1.28 11.80
CA SER A 361 12.78 1.68 12.99
C SER A 361 11.35 1.15 13.00
N CYS A 362 10.67 1.15 11.86
CA CYS A 362 9.31 0.58 11.75
C CYS A 362 9.33 -0.94 11.98
N MET A 363 10.30 -1.64 11.41
CA MET A 363 10.43 -3.10 11.61
C MET A 363 10.85 -3.47 13.04
N ASP A 364 11.65 -2.63 13.71
CA ASP A 364 11.96 -2.81 15.15
C ASP A 364 10.71 -2.66 16.02
N GLN A 365 9.83 -1.73 15.68
CA GLN A 365 8.54 -1.57 16.36
C GLN A 365 7.60 -2.75 16.10
N MET A 366 7.58 -3.28 14.87
CA MET A 366 6.82 -4.50 14.53
C MET A 366 7.31 -5.72 15.32
N GLU A 367 8.62 -5.91 15.36
CA GLU A 367 9.24 -6.96 16.18
C GLU A 367 8.85 -6.81 17.65
N LYS A 368 9.03 -5.61 18.21
CA LYS A 368 8.66 -5.33 19.59
C LYS A 368 7.20 -5.65 19.88
N MET A 369 6.27 -5.27 18.98
CA MET A 369 4.85 -5.60 19.12
C MET A 369 4.61 -7.12 19.19
N ILE A 370 5.30 -7.91 18.33
CA ILE A 370 5.20 -9.37 18.30
C ILE A 370 5.75 -9.97 19.61
N LEU A 371 6.91 -9.50 20.08
CA LEU A 371 7.53 -9.96 21.32
C LEU A 371 6.67 -9.63 22.55
N ASP A 372 6.18 -8.40 22.66
CA ASP A 372 5.33 -7.96 23.78
C ASP A 372 4.10 -8.86 23.93
N VAL A 373 3.47 -9.24 22.81
CA VAL A 373 2.31 -10.15 22.79
C VAL A 373 2.73 -11.57 23.14
N SER A 374 3.85 -12.06 22.62
CA SER A 374 4.33 -13.43 22.87
C SER A 374 4.74 -13.64 24.33
N GLU A 375 5.24 -12.60 24.98
CA GLU A 375 5.66 -12.62 26.39
C GLU A 375 4.51 -12.31 27.37
N GLY A 376 3.29 -12.09 26.86
CA GLY A 376 2.11 -11.73 27.66
C GLY A 376 2.18 -10.35 28.30
N ARG A 377 3.03 -9.46 27.78
CA ARG A 377 3.11 -8.07 28.22
C ARG A 377 1.96 -7.28 27.64
N HIS A 378 0.92 -7.12 28.43
CA HIS A 378 -0.15 -6.17 28.14
C HIS A 378 0.29 -4.81 28.64
N GLU A 379 0.39 -3.82 27.74
CA GLU A 379 0.52 -2.43 28.18
C GLU A 379 -0.79 -2.03 28.84
N SER A 380 -0.69 -1.58 30.08
CA SER A 380 -1.78 -0.99 30.88
C SER A 380 -2.20 0.35 30.34
#